data_53c0a70b4478fe55f4d1e208f4086935
#
_entry.id   53c0a70b4478fe55f4d1e208f4086935
#
_cell.length_a   1.000
_cell.length_b   1.000
_cell.length_c   1.000
_cell.angle_alpha   90.00
_cell.angle_beta   90.00
_cell.angle_gamma   90.00
#
_symmetry.space_group_name_H-M   'P 1'
#
loop_
_entity.id
_entity.type
_entity.pdbx_description
1 polymer ?
#
loop_
_entity_poly.entity_id
_entity_poly.type
_entity_poly.pdbx_seq_one_letter_code
_entity_poly.pdbx_strand_id
1 'polypeptide(L)'
;MCHHVSEDASMLRDPRSARVGLTFDDVLLVPAESSVLPSQVQVNTWLTREIPLNIPIVSAGMDTVTESRLAIGMAREGGIGIIHKNMSIADQASEVDTVKRSEHGVITNPIFLSPGHTVEDAEALMSKYRISGVPIVEGTRLIGLLTNRDIRFIEDMSVPVEAVMTKDNLVVAAVGTTLDEAKSLMAHHRIEKLPLVDADFNLKGLITIKDIEKTRQYPNSAKDAKGRLIVGAAVGTGPDSMERAAALVDASVDVIVIDTAHGHSRNVANMVRAIKTEFPGLQVIAGNVATGEGAEALIAAGADGVKIGVGPGSICTTRVIAGIGVPQITAVYEAAKAASAHGVPVIADGGVKYSGDLVKALAAGAHTVMIGSLLAGTEESPGDLEIYQGRSFKVYRGMGSLGAMRKGSSDRYFQQEDALKLVPEGIEGRVPYRGPLSETIFQLVGGLRAGMGYCGVETIQELRTDTEFIRITSAGLRESHPHDVDITKEAPNYRGDT
;
A
#
# COMPACT_ATOMS: atom_id res chain seq x y z
N MET A 1 23.34 22.37 45.52
CA MET A 1 23.46 23.39 44.47
C MET A 1 23.83 22.67 43.17
N CYS A 2 22.81 22.28 42.42
CA CYS A 2 23.00 21.68 41.09
C CYS A 2 23.01 22.78 40.07
N HIS A 3 24.12 22.99 39.41
CA HIS A 3 24.19 23.80 38.20
C HIS A 3 23.51 23.01 37.06
N HIS A 4 22.27 23.33 36.79
CA HIS A 4 21.69 23.01 35.49
C HIS A 4 22.35 23.89 34.45
N VAL A 5 23.14 23.28 33.61
CA VAL A 5 23.78 23.88 32.46
C VAL A 5 22.66 24.30 31.48
N SER A 6 22.43 25.59 31.37
CA SER A 6 21.59 26.21 30.37
C SER A 6 22.38 26.34 29.04
N GLU A 7 22.68 25.22 28.37
CA GLU A 7 23.30 25.25 27.04
C GLU A 7 22.34 25.63 25.91
N ASP A 8 21.03 25.53 26.13
CA ASP A 8 20.03 25.77 25.06
C ASP A 8 19.68 27.25 24.80
N ALA A 9 19.95 28.17 25.72
CA ALA A 9 19.47 29.54 25.57
C ALA A 9 20.32 30.42 24.66
N SER A 10 21.57 30.05 24.37
CA SER A 10 22.47 30.84 23.50
C SER A 10 22.46 30.41 22.03
N MET A 11 22.10 29.15 21.73
CA MET A 11 22.00 28.64 20.36
C MET A 11 20.75 29.14 19.63
N LEU A 12 19.70 29.60 20.32
CA LEU A 12 18.45 30.10 19.75
C LEU A 12 18.55 31.51 19.15
N ARG A 13 19.71 32.17 19.23
CA ARG A 13 19.88 33.57 18.77
C ARG A 13 20.46 33.72 17.36
N ASP A 14 21.07 32.67 16.79
CA ASP A 14 21.50 32.68 15.39
C ASP A 14 20.49 31.87 14.56
N PRO A 15 19.76 32.47 13.62
CA PRO A 15 18.84 31.75 12.73
C PRO A 15 19.55 30.71 11.83
N ARG A 16 20.88 30.71 11.80
CA ARG A 16 21.71 29.69 11.16
C ARG A 16 22.21 28.63 12.15
N SER A 17 21.86 28.72 13.44
CA SER A 17 22.24 27.70 14.41
C SER A 17 21.58 26.38 14.08
N ALA A 18 22.37 25.31 13.94
CA ALA A 18 21.89 23.98 13.60
C ALA A 18 21.07 23.40 14.76
N ARG A 19 19.77 23.11 14.49
CA ARG A 19 18.94 22.33 15.42
C ARG A 19 19.37 20.86 15.41
N VAL A 20 19.27 20.19 16.53
CA VAL A 20 19.45 18.73 16.59
C VAL A 20 18.19 18.06 16.04
N GLY A 21 18.35 17.27 14.98
CA GLY A 21 17.30 16.40 14.47
C GLY A 21 17.50 14.97 14.95
N LEU A 22 16.42 14.25 15.23
CA LEU A 22 16.41 12.89 15.74
C LEU A 22 15.90 11.90 14.67
N THR A 23 16.57 10.75 14.57
CA THR A 23 16.12 9.60 13.77
C THR A 23 15.72 8.43 14.66
N PHE A 24 15.30 7.30 14.09
CA PHE A 24 14.87 6.13 14.84
C PHE A 24 15.95 5.58 15.79
N ASP A 25 17.21 5.68 15.39
CA ASP A 25 18.36 5.20 16.17
C ASP A 25 18.74 6.12 17.35
N ASP A 26 18.20 7.32 17.41
CA ASP A 26 18.51 8.30 18.47
C ASP A 26 17.57 8.21 19.67
N VAL A 27 16.47 7.45 19.56
CA VAL A 27 15.42 7.42 20.58
C VAL A 27 14.92 6.01 20.87
N LEU A 28 14.42 5.82 22.09
CA LEU A 28 13.58 4.68 22.49
C LEU A 28 12.30 5.22 23.10
N LEU A 29 11.23 4.40 23.11
CA LEU A 29 10.02 4.68 23.90
C LEU A 29 10.23 4.22 25.35
N VAL A 30 9.76 5.02 26.30
CA VAL A 30 9.81 4.70 27.71
C VAL A 30 8.67 3.72 28.01
N PRO A 31 8.92 2.56 28.64
CA PRO A 31 7.85 1.65 29.04
C PRO A 31 7.01 2.28 30.16
N ALA A 32 5.69 2.03 30.12
CA ALA A 32 4.76 2.54 31.11
C ALA A 32 4.03 1.40 31.82
N GLU A 33 3.29 1.72 32.89
CA GLU A 33 2.37 0.77 33.52
C GLU A 33 1.35 0.27 32.49
N SER A 34 1.19 -1.04 32.38
CA SER A 34 0.35 -1.64 31.36
C SER A 34 -0.58 -2.69 31.94
N SER A 35 -1.86 -2.56 31.63
CA SER A 35 -2.87 -3.62 31.78
C SER A 35 -3.28 -4.23 30.42
N VAL A 36 -2.62 -3.83 29.33
CA VAL A 36 -2.97 -4.18 27.94
C VAL A 36 -2.10 -5.33 27.46
N LEU A 37 -2.74 -6.40 26.99
CA LEU A 37 -2.02 -7.50 26.35
C LEU A 37 -1.83 -7.22 24.86
N PRO A 38 -0.72 -7.65 24.25
CA PRO A 38 -0.47 -7.47 22.82
C PRO A 38 -1.59 -8.00 21.89
N SER A 39 -2.35 -8.99 22.34
CA SER A 39 -3.50 -9.53 21.60
C SER A 39 -4.75 -8.65 21.63
N GLN A 40 -4.83 -7.71 22.58
CA GLN A 40 -5.99 -6.84 22.82
C GLN A 40 -5.87 -5.48 22.09
N VAL A 41 -4.64 -5.09 21.71
CA VAL A 41 -4.42 -3.79 21.06
C VAL A 41 -5.06 -3.71 19.67
N GLN A 42 -5.56 -2.55 19.35
CA GLN A 42 -6.19 -2.20 18.08
C GLN A 42 -5.18 -1.44 17.22
N VAL A 43 -4.80 -2.02 16.07
CA VAL A 43 -3.80 -1.44 15.16
C VAL A 43 -4.42 -0.80 13.92
N ASN A 44 -5.74 -0.66 13.88
CA ASN A 44 -6.44 0.07 12.84
C ASN A 44 -6.15 1.57 12.91
N THR A 45 -6.17 2.22 11.75
CA THR A 45 -5.76 3.62 11.58
C THR A 45 -6.39 4.26 10.35
N TRP A 46 -6.00 5.48 10.03
CA TRP A 46 -6.44 6.22 8.86
C TRP A 46 -5.27 6.48 7.91
N LEU A 47 -5.46 6.19 6.62
CA LEU A 47 -4.51 6.54 5.55
C LEU A 47 -4.74 7.97 5.06
N THR A 48 -6.00 8.30 4.84
CA THR A 48 -6.50 9.64 4.49
C THR A 48 -7.69 9.97 5.36
N ARG A 49 -8.33 11.12 5.15
CA ARG A 49 -9.54 11.50 5.90
C ARG A 49 -10.69 10.48 5.80
N GLU A 50 -10.75 9.70 4.72
CA GLU A 50 -11.87 8.80 4.42
C GLU A 50 -11.48 7.34 4.25
N ILE A 51 -10.19 7.04 4.12
CA ILE A 51 -9.72 5.66 3.91
C ILE A 51 -9.16 5.11 5.22
N PRO A 52 -9.88 4.19 5.89
CA PRO A 52 -9.35 3.44 7.03
C PRO A 52 -8.46 2.30 6.57
N LEU A 53 -7.50 1.92 7.41
CA LEU A 53 -6.69 0.71 7.28
C LEU A 53 -6.80 -0.14 8.54
N ASN A 54 -6.72 -1.45 8.39
CA ASN A 54 -6.75 -2.40 9.50
C ASN A 54 -5.37 -2.63 10.14
N ILE A 55 -4.29 -2.29 9.41
CA ILE A 55 -2.91 -2.20 9.92
C ILE A 55 -2.25 -0.91 9.39
N PRO A 56 -1.32 -0.30 10.14
CA PRO A 56 -0.73 1.00 9.77
C PRO A 56 0.42 0.88 8.76
N ILE A 57 0.33 -0.01 7.78
CA ILE A 57 1.41 -0.30 6.83
C ILE A 57 0.98 -0.03 5.40
N VAL A 58 1.82 0.71 4.69
CA VAL A 58 1.68 1.06 3.27
C VAL A 58 2.90 0.57 2.51
N SER A 59 2.76 -0.07 1.36
CA SER A 59 3.92 -0.41 0.52
C SER A 59 4.29 0.73 -0.43
N ALA A 60 5.59 0.97 -0.60
CA ALA A 60 6.10 2.09 -1.37
C ALA A 60 5.87 1.92 -2.88
N GLY A 61 5.50 3.04 -3.55
CA GLY A 61 5.30 3.10 -4.99
C GLY A 61 6.61 3.08 -5.78
N MET A 62 7.36 2.00 -5.67
CA MET A 62 8.67 1.80 -6.29
C MET A 62 8.64 0.59 -7.21
N ASP A 63 9.36 0.67 -8.34
CA ASP A 63 9.33 -0.33 -9.41
C ASP A 63 9.98 -1.69 -9.08
N THR A 64 10.56 -1.82 -7.91
CA THR A 64 11.03 -3.08 -7.32
C THR A 64 10.30 -3.45 -6.03
N VAL A 65 9.18 -2.77 -5.72
CA VAL A 65 8.40 -3.01 -4.49
C VAL A 65 6.95 -3.35 -4.81
N THR A 66 6.20 -2.45 -5.48
CA THR A 66 4.74 -2.60 -5.54
C THR A 66 4.19 -2.60 -6.96
N GLU A 67 3.76 -3.76 -7.39
CA GLU A 67 2.82 -4.03 -8.48
C GLU A 67 1.58 -4.75 -7.92
N SER A 68 0.66 -5.17 -8.77
CA SER A 68 -0.63 -5.77 -8.35
C SER A 68 -0.48 -6.96 -7.40
N ARG A 69 0.52 -7.83 -7.61
CA ARG A 69 0.73 -9.01 -6.76
C ARG A 69 1.00 -8.61 -5.30
N LEU A 70 1.90 -7.65 -5.07
CA LEU A 70 2.19 -7.17 -3.72
C LEU A 70 1.05 -6.31 -3.18
N ALA A 71 0.42 -5.47 -4.00
CA ALA A 71 -0.72 -4.65 -3.58
C ALA A 71 -1.91 -5.51 -3.11
N ILE A 72 -2.21 -6.63 -3.78
CA ILE A 72 -3.21 -7.61 -3.36
C ILE A 72 -2.83 -8.19 -1.99
N GLY A 73 -1.58 -8.63 -1.83
CA GLY A 73 -1.09 -9.15 -0.55
C GLY A 73 -1.23 -8.13 0.58
N MET A 74 -0.80 -6.89 0.35
CA MET A 74 -0.91 -5.81 1.32
C MET A 74 -2.35 -5.54 1.75
N ALA A 75 -3.28 -5.45 0.80
CA ALA A 75 -4.68 -5.22 1.11
C ALA A 75 -5.32 -6.41 1.85
N ARG A 76 -4.92 -7.66 1.55
CA ARG A 76 -5.33 -8.87 2.28
C ARG A 76 -4.90 -8.87 3.74
N GLU A 77 -3.71 -8.39 4.01
CA GLU A 77 -3.19 -8.24 5.37
C GLU A 77 -3.79 -7.03 6.12
N GLY A 78 -4.56 -6.18 5.44
CA GLY A 78 -5.25 -5.02 6.04
C GLY A 78 -4.54 -3.68 5.84
N GLY A 79 -3.45 -3.65 5.10
CA GLY A 79 -2.75 -2.44 4.65
C GLY A 79 -3.17 -1.99 3.26
N ILE A 80 -2.30 -1.27 2.55
CA ILE A 80 -2.51 -0.84 1.17
C ILE A 80 -1.21 -0.85 0.38
N GLY A 81 -1.28 -1.23 -0.90
CA GLY A 81 -0.19 -1.10 -1.84
C GLY A 81 -0.34 0.13 -2.73
N ILE A 82 0.78 0.84 -2.98
CA ILE A 82 0.82 1.95 -3.93
C ILE A 82 1.53 1.50 -5.20
N ILE A 83 0.77 1.33 -6.29
CA ILE A 83 1.32 0.95 -7.60
C ILE A 83 2.24 2.06 -8.12
N HIS A 84 3.45 1.71 -8.54
CA HIS A 84 4.44 2.66 -9.03
C HIS A 84 4.07 3.20 -10.42
N LYS A 85 4.63 4.37 -10.78
CA LYS A 85 4.37 5.03 -12.08
C LYS A 85 5.42 4.72 -13.18
N ASN A 86 6.44 3.93 -12.88
CA ASN A 86 7.56 3.60 -13.80
C ASN A 86 7.14 2.57 -14.86
N MET A 87 5.99 2.79 -15.48
CA MET A 87 5.38 2.00 -16.53
C MET A 87 4.44 2.89 -17.36
N SER A 88 3.92 2.38 -18.47
CA SER A 88 2.94 3.11 -19.28
C SER A 88 1.66 3.41 -18.48
N ILE A 89 0.89 4.41 -18.90
CA ILE A 89 -0.42 4.74 -18.29
C ILE A 89 -1.35 3.53 -18.34
N ALA A 90 -1.40 2.84 -19.47
CA ALA A 90 -2.25 1.67 -19.67
C ALA A 90 -1.84 0.50 -18.77
N ASP A 91 -0.54 0.25 -18.62
CA ASP A 91 -0.05 -0.83 -17.75
C ASP A 91 -0.36 -0.53 -16.28
N GLN A 92 -0.15 0.71 -15.82
CA GLN A 92 -0.47 1.09 -14.43
C GLN A 92 -1.97 0.98 -14.13
N ALA A 93 -2.82 1.40 -15.05
CA ALA A 93 -4.26 1.23 -14.95
C ALA A 93 -4.67 -0.27 -14.92
N SER A 94 -4.00 -1.10 -15.72
CA SER A 94 -4.19 -2.56 -15.72
C SER A 94 -3.78 -3.21 -14.39
N GLU A 95 -2.68 -2.74 -13.79
CA GLU A 95 -2.25 -3.21 -12.46
C GLU A 95 -3.31 -2.86 -11.39
N VAL A 96 -3.85 -1.63 -11.41
CA VAL A 96 -4.95 -1.22 -10.51
C VAL A 96 -6.20 -2.08 -10.75
N ASP A 97 -6.65 -2.26 -12.00
CA ASP A 97 -7.80 -3.10 -12.35
C ASP A 97 -7.60 -4.54 -11.87
N THR A 98 -6.38 -5.08 -11.97
CA THR A 98 -6.03 -6.41 -11.47
C THR A 98 -6.25 -6.53 -9.96
N VAL A 99 -5.88 -5.53 -9.17
CA VAL A 99 -6.14 -5.50 -7.73
C VAL A 99 -7.64 -5.42 -7.46
N LYS A 100 -8.35 -4.50 -8.13
CA LYS A 100 -9.80 -4.30 -7.96
C LYS A 100 -10.62 -5.53 -8.32
N ARG A 101 -10.15 -6.35 -9.27
CA ARG A 101 -10.80 -7.62 -9.68
C ARG A 101 -10.34 -8.84 -8.90
N SER A 102 -9.32 -8.75 -8.05
CA SER A 102 -8.76 -9.91 -7.36
C SER A 102 -9.71 -10.50 -6.31
N GLU A 103 -10.52 -9.67 -5.68
CA GLU A 103 -11.53 -10.07 -4.70
C GLU A 103 -12.78 -9.20 -4.81
N HIS A 104 -13.91 -9.86 -4.81
CA HIS A 104 -15.21 -9.24 -4.74
C HIS A 104 -16.04 -9.96 -3.67
N GLY A 105 -16.73 -9.24 -2.81
CA GLY A 105 -17.77 -9.86 -2.01
C GLY A 105 -18.96 -10.24 -2.93
N VAL A 106 -19.38 -9.23 -3.73
CA VAL A 106 -20.34 -9.37 -4.81
C VAL A 106 -19.78 -8.68 -6.04
N ILE A 107 -19.59 -9.40 -7.13
CA ILE A 107 -19.18 -8.82 -8.42
C ILE A 107 -20.38 -8.05 -8.97
N THR A 108 -20.40 -6.73 -8.84
CA THR A 108 -21.55 -5.88 -9.24
C THR A 108 -21.68 -5.66 -10.75
N ASN A 109 -20.62 -5.87 -11.51
CA ASN A 109 -20.60 -5.80 -12.99
C ASN A 109 -19.89 -7.03 -13.53
N PRO A 110 -20.51 -8.22 -13.46
CA PRO A 110 -19.88 -9.43 -13.95
C PRO A 110 -19.66 -9.35 -15.46
N ILE A 111 -18.53 -9.85 -15.91
CA ILE A 111 -18.27 -10.05 -17.34
C ILE A 111 -19.28 -11.10 -17.82
N PHE A 112 -19.94 -10.83 -18.94
CA PHE A 112 -20.95 -11.71 -19.52
C PHE A 112 -20.73 -11.87 -21.03
N LEU A 113 -21.36 -12.88 -21.63
CA LEU A 113 -21.44 -13.09 -23.06
C LEU A 113 -22.89 -13.09 -23.52
N SER A 114 -23.10 -12.79 -24.80
CA SER A 114 -24.41 -12.98 -25.46
C SER A 114 -24.52 -14.40 -26.02
N PRO A 115 -25.74 -14.95 -26.21
CA PRO A 115 -25.96 -16.34 -26.59
C PRO A 115 -25.30 -16.72 -27.94
N GLY A 116 -25.12 -15.78 -28.84
CA GLY A 116 -24.49 -16.00 -30.16
C GLY A 116 -22.97 -16.09 -30.18
N HIS A 117 -22.28 -15.81 -29.07
CA HIS A 117 -20.82 -16.02 -28.98
C HIS A 117 -20.49 -17.51 -29.02
N THR A 118 -19.27 -17.83 -29.44
CA THR A 118 -18.78 -19.20 -29.53
C THR A 118 -18.15 -19.67 -28.22
N VAL A 119 -17.96 -20.98 -28.07
CA VAL A 119 -17.21 -21.56 -26.97
C VAL A 119 -15.76 -21.06 -26.99
N GLU A 120 -15.18 -20.82 -28.17
CA GLU A 120 -13.83 -20.22 -28.34
C GLU A 120 -13.77 -18.81 -27.74
N ASP A 121 -14.77 -17.96 -28.02
CA ASP A 121 -14.88 -16.63 -27.42
C ASP A 121 -14.94 -16.70 -25.87
N ALA A 122 -15.71 -17.67 -25.36
CA ALA A 122 -15.84 -17.89 -23.93
C ALA A 122 -14.53 -18.34 -23.29
N GLU A 123 -13.80 -19.28 -23.92
CA GLU A 123 -12.51 -19.75 -23.44
C GLU A 123 -11.46 -18.63 -23.45
N ALA A 124 -11.38 -17.86 -24.52
CA ALA A 124 -10.50 -16.70 -24.64
C ALA A 124 -10.79 -15.66 -23.53
N LEU A 125 -12.09 -15.38 -23.30
CA LEU A 125 -12.51 -14.45 -22.25
C LEU A 125 -12.17 -14.98 -20.85
N MET A 126 -12.47 -16.25 -20.58
CA MET A 126 -12.16 -16.87 -19.29
C MET A 126 -10.68 -16.97 -19.03
N SER A 127 -9.86 -17.23 -20.03
CA SER A 127 -8.39 -17.23 -19.95
C SER A 127 -7.84 -15.84 -19.68
N LYS A 128 -8.28 -14.84 -20.44
CA LYS A 128 -7.86 -13.43 -20.31
C LYS A 128 -8.11 -12.90 -18.89
N TYR A 129 -9.28 -13.18 -18.34
CA TYR A 129 -9.68 -12.67 -17.01
C TYR A 129 -9.45 -13.67 -15.87
N ARG A 130 -8.89 -14.85 -16.16
CA ARG A 130 -8.62 -15.94 -15.19
C ARG A 130 -9.86 -16.35 -14.39
N ILE A 131 -11.03 -16.36 -15.05
CA ILE A 131 -12.32 -16.75 -14.48
C ILE A 131 -12.73 -18.13 -14.97
N SER A 132 -13.50 -18.87 -14.19
CA SER A 132 -13.90 -20.26 -14.47
C SER A 132 -15.35 -20.38 -14.93
N GLY A 133 -15.98 -19.27 -15.33
CA GLY A 133 -17.31 -19.28 -15.93
C GLY A 133 -17.89 -17.88 -16.04
N VAL A 134 -18.85 -17.75 -16.93
CA VAL A 134 -19.39 -16.49 -17.44
C VAL A 134 -20.91 -16.57 -17.50
N PRO A 135 -21.66 -15.59 -16.96
CA PRO A 135 -23.10 -15.46 -17.20
C PRO A 135 -23.37 -15.20 -18.69
N ILE A 136 -24.43 -15.79 -19.20
CA ILE A 136 -24.95 -15.56 -20.56
C ILE A 136 -26.19 -14.70 -20.47
N VAL A 137 -26.18 -13.57 -21.21
CA VAL A 137 -27.20 -12.52 -21.07
C VAL A 137 -27.77 -12.16 -22.44
N GLU A 138 -29.09 -12.05 -22.55
CA GLU A 138 -29.77 -11.46 -23.68
C GLU A 138 -30.20 -10.03 -23.34
N GLY A 139 -29.57 -9.04 -23.92
CA GLY A 139 -29.72 -7.65 -23.47
C GLY A 139 -29.13 -7.48 -22.04
N THR A 140 -30.02 -7.36 -21.04
CA THR A 140 -29.66 -7.33 -19.61
C THR A 140 -30.15 -8.58 -18.85
N ARG A 141 -31.01 -9.39 -19.48
CA ARG A 141 -31.65 -10.53 -18.85
C ARG A 141 -30.72 -11.74 -18.82
N LEU A 142 -30.53 -12.32 -17.65
CA LEU A 142 -29.78 -13.56 -17.48
C LEU A 142 -30.57 -14.73 -18.11
N ILE A 143 -29.92 -15.48 -19.02
CA ILE A 143 -30.52 -16.64 -19.69
C ILE A 143 -29.76 -17.94 -19.44
N GLY A 144 -28.51 -17.86 -18.96
CA GLY A 144 -27.70 -19.03 -18.65
C GLY A 144 -26.41 -18.72 -17.93
N LEU A 145 -25.72 -19.78 -17.59
CA LEU A 145 -24.38 -19.73 -17.00
C LEU A 145 -23.49 -20.75 -17.72
N LEU A 146 -22.33 -20.30 -18.20
CA LEU A 146 -21.31 -21.17 -18.81
C LEU A 146 -20.11 -21.29 -17.87
N THR A 147 -19.63 -22.50 -17.64
CA THR A 147 -18.47 -22.76 -16.77
C THR A 147 -17.44 -23.67 -17.46
N ASN A 148 -16.22 -23.74 -16.93
CA ASN A 148 -15.21 -24.69 -17.42
C ASN A 148 -15.70 -26.13 -17.43
N ARG A 149 -16.71 -26.47 -16.62
CA ARG A 149 -17.28 -27.82 -16.56
C ARG A 149 -18.11 -28.14 -17.79
N ASP A 150 -18.81 -27.11 -18.31
CA ASP A 150 -19.70 -27.24 -19.46
C ASP A 150 -18.90 -27.36 -20.78
N ILE A 151 -17.72 -26.71 -20.86
CA ILE A 151 -16.89 -26.71 -22.08
C ILE A 151 -15.81 -27.78 -22.10
N ARG A 152 -15.56 -28.47 -20.98
CA ARG A 152 -14.39 -29.37 -20.79
C ARG A 152 -14.25 -30.46 -21.86
N PHE A 153 -15.34 -30.93 -22.42
CA PHE A 153 -15.38 -32.04 -23.36
C PHE A 153 -15.92 -31.62 -24.74
N ILE A 154 -15.97 -30.32 -25.01
CA ILE A 154 -16.41 -29.79 -26.30
C ILE A 154 -15.20 -29.85 -27.25
N GLU A 155 -15.33 -30.58 -28.37
CA GLU A 155 -14.32 -30.70 -29.40
C GLU A 155 -14.45 -29.57 -30.45
N ASP A 156 -15.69 -29.21 -30.79
CA ASP A 156 -15.99 -28.11 -31.73
C ASP A 156 -16.16 -26.78 -30.98
N MET A 157 -15.12 -25.96 -30.96
CA MET A 157 -15.12 -24.68 -30.26
C MET A 157 -15.94 -23.60 -30.98
N SER A 158 -16.40 -23.82 -32.20
CA SER A 158 -17.26 -22.90 -32.96
C SER A 158 -18.73 -22.96 -32.57
N VAL A 159 -19.13 -23.90 -31.70
CA VAL A 159 -20.51 -24.06 -31.22
C VAL A 159 -20.93 -22.82 -30.42
N PRO A 160 -22.14 -22.26 -30.63
CA PRO A 160 -22.68 -21.18 -29.82
C PRO A 160 -22.79 -21.55 -28.34
N VAL A 161 -22.45 -20.61 -27.44
CA VAL A 161 -22.50 -20.86 -25.98
C VAL A 161 -23.91 -21.23 -25.49
N GLU A 162 -24.96 -20.80 -26.20
CA GLU A 162 -26.35 -21.14 -25.90
C GLU A 162 -26.64 -22.64 -25.96
N ALA A 163 -25.94 -23.36 -26.80
CA ALA A 163 -26.08 -24.81 -26.95
C ALA A 163 -25.49 -25.63 -25.82
N VAL A 164 -24.53 -25.06 -25.10
CA VAL A 164 -23.73 -25.76 -24.07
C VAL A 164 -23.88 -25.20 -22.67
N MET A 165 -24.44 -23.99 -22.52
CA MET A 165 -24.65 -23.35 -21.23
C MET A 165 -25.67 -24.07 -20.36
N THR A 166 -25.53 -23.97 -19.05
CA THR A 166 -26.58 -24.35 -18.09
C THR A 166 -27.69 -23.29 -18.16
N LYS A 167 -28.91 -23.67 -18.59
CA LYS A 167 -30.09 -22.82 -18.66
C LYS A 167 -31.29 -23.36 -17.86
N ASP A 168 -31.42 -24.68 -17.77
CA ASP A 168 -32.47 -25.33 -17.00
C ASP A 168 -32.08 -25.36 -15.51
N ASN A 169 -33.04 -25.04 -14.64
CA ASN A 169 -32.85 -25.00 -13.19
C ASN A 169 -31.70 -24.06 -12.73
N LEU A 170 -31.55 -22.94 -13.42
CA LEU A 170 -30.51 -21.95 -13.07
C LEU A 170 -30.76 -21.41 -11.67
N VAL A 171 -29.85 -21.66 -10.75
CA VAL A 171 -29.90 -21.15 -9.38
C VAL A 171 -29.43 -19.71 -9.36
N VAL A 172 -30.30 -18.82 -8.90
CA VAL A 172 -30.01 -17.37 -8.77
C VAL A 172 -30.42 -16.89 -7.38
N ALA A 173 -29.94 -15.71 -6.99
CA ALA A 173 -30.38 -15.03 -5.78
C ALA A 173 -30.76 -13.57 -6.08
N ALA A 174 -31.49 -12.93 -5.18
CA ALA A 174 -31.87 -11.53 -5.30
C ALA A 174 -30.71 -10.61 -5.01
N VAL A 175 -30.74 -9.39 -5.55
CA VAL A 175 -29.82 -8.31 -5.14
C VAL A 175 -29.98 -8.04 -3.64
N GLY A 176 -28.87 -7.95 -2.92
CA GLY A 176 -28.85 -7.76 -1.46
C GLY A 176 -28.71 -9.07 -0.66
N THR A 177 -28.66 -10.23 -1.32
CA THR A 177 -28.31 -11.51 -0.67
C THR A 177 -26.95 -11.41 0.01
N THR A 178 -26.89 -11.76 1.29
CA THR A 178 -25.64 -11.76 2.08
C THR A 178 -24.70 -12.91 1.66
N LEU A 179 -23.42 -12.79 1.95
CA LEU A 179 -22.45 -13.86 1.63
C LEU A 179 -22.76 -15.17 2.37
N ASP A 180 -23.31 -15.11 3.58
CA ASP A 180 -23.69 -16.32 4.34
C ASP A 180 -24.92 -17.02 3.76
N GLU A 181 -25.92 -16.26 3.31
CA GLU A 181 -27.07 -16.80 2.57
C GLU A 181 -26.63 -17.39 1.23
N ALA A 182 -25.79 -16.65 0.47
CA ALA A 182 -25.22 -17.14 -0.78
C ALA A 182 -24.46 -18.45 -0.58
N LYS A 183 -23.63 -18.55 0.47
CA LYS A 183 -22.89 -19.77 0.82
C LYS A 183 -23.83 -20.94 1.08
N SER A 184 -24.91 -20.71 1.83
CA SER A 184 -25.91 -21.73 2.16
C SER A 184 -26.62 -22.24 0.90
N LEU A 185 -27.03 -21.33 -0.01
CA LEU A 185 -27.61 -21.67 -1.31
C LEU A 185 -26.62 -22.44 -2.19
N MET A 186 -25.39 -21.98 -2.30
CA MET A 186 -24.34 -22.61 -3.11
C MET A 186 -24.01 -24.02 -2.59
N ALA A 187 -23.94 -24.21 -1.28
CA ALA A 187 -23.72 -25.52 -0.66
C ALA A 187 -24.90 -26.49 -0.91
N HIS A 188 -26.14 -26.00 -0.75
CA HIS A 188 -27.35 -26.81 -0.97
C HIS A 188 -27.44 -27.31 -2.42
N HIS A 189 -27.18 -26.40 -3.38
CA HIS A 189 -27.26 -26.73 -4.82
C HIS A 189 -25.95 -27.26 -5.41
N ARG A 190 -24.86 -27.33 -4.62
CA ARG A 190 -23.51 -27.78 -5.04
C ARG A 190 -22.97 -26.99 -6.24
N ILE A 191 -23.18 -25.68 -6.25
CA ILE A 191 -22.73 -24.76 -7.28
C ILE A 191 -21.59 -23.87 -6.76
N GLU A 192 -20.73 -23.39 -7.68
CA GLU A 192 -19.58 -22.55 -7.36
C GLU A 192 -19.80 -21.06 -7.71
N LYS A 193 -20.90 -20.77 -8.42
CA LYS A 193 -21.26 -19.44 -8.88
C LYS A 193 -22.74 -19.21 -8.71
N LEU A 194 -23.10 -18.05 -8.17
CA LEU A 194 -24.47 -17.65 -7.88
C LEU A 194 -24.73 -16.28 -8.51
N PRO A 195 -25.40 -16.22 -9.67
CA PRO A 195 -25.83 -14.95 -10.26
C PRO A 195 -26.84 -14.25 -9.36
N LEU A 196 -26.71 -12.93 -9.26
CA LEU A 196 -27.67 -12.06 -8.60
C LEU A 196 -28.52 -11.35 -9.64
N VAL A 197 -29.82 -11.41 -9.48
CA VAL A 197 -30.79 -10.83 -10.42
C VAL A 197 -31.76 -9.91 -9.71
N ASP A 198 -32.36 -8.97 -10.48
CA ASP A 198 -33.49 -8.17 -10.03
C ASP A 198 -34.83 -8.89 -10.29
N ALA A 199 -35.94 -8.22 -9.99
CA ALA A 199 -37.29 -8.77 -10.17
C ALA A 199 -37.64 -9.12 -11.63
N ASP A 200 -36.98 -8.47 -12.60
CA ASP A 200 -37.12 -8.70 -14.03
C ASP A 200 -36.13 -9.72 -14.59
N PHE A 201 -35.39 -10.39 -13.70
CA PHE A 201 -34.37 -11.37 -14.03
C PHE A 201 -33.12 -10.77 -14.76
N ASN A 202 -32.91 -9.44 -14.63
CA ASN A 202 -31.70 -8.82 -15.16
C ASN A 202 -30.48 -9.12 -14.25
N LEU A 203 -29.36 -9.44 -14.87
CA LEU A 203 -28.10 -9.68 -14.17
C LEU A 203 -27.61 -8.41 -13.48
N LYS A 204 -27.42 -8.45 -12.17
CA LYS A 204 -26.92 -7.35 -11.34
C LYS A 204 -25.63 -7.67 -10.62
N GLY A 205 -25.31 -8.95 -10.50
CA GLY A 205 -24.08 -9.36 -9.83
C GLY A 205 -23.81 -10.85 -9.97
N LEU A 206 -22.65 -11.24 -9.43
CA LEU A 206 -22.23 -12.65 -9.35
C LEU A 206 -21.48 -12.84 -8.04
N ILE A 207 -21.79 -13.89 -7.30
CA ILE A 207 -21.01 -14.37 -6.13
C ILE A 207 -20.36 -15.68 -6.51
N THR A 208 -19.08 -15.86 -6.16
CA THR A 208 -18.37 -17.12 -6.36
C THR A 208 -17.94 -17.73 -5.03
N ILE A 209 -17.79 -19.05 -4.99
CA ILE A 209 -17.30 -19.75 -3.79
C ILE A 209 -15.90 -19.27 -3.40
N LYS A 210 -15.07 -18.94 -4.39
CA LYS A 210 -13.70 -18.41 -4.17
C LYS A 210 -13.73 -17.08 -3.41
N ASP A 211 -14.69 -16.20 -3.68
CA ASP A 211 -14.80 -14.91 -2.98
C ASP A 211 -15.22 -15.11 -1.52
N ILE A 212 -16.10 -16.07 -1.26
CA ILE A 212 -16.50 -16.46 0.10
C ILE A 212 -15.32 -17.07 0.87
N GLU A 213 -14.55 -17.96 0.24
CA GLU A 213 -13.37 -18.59 0.84
C GLU A 213 -12.29 -17.56 1.15
N LYS A 214 -12.02 -16.63 0.23
CA LYS A 214 -11.05 -15.53 0.44
C LYS A 214 -11.44 -14.62 1.59
N THR A 215 -12.73 -14.28 1.74
CA THR A 215 -13.22 -13.47 2.86
C THR A 215 -12.97 -14.17 4.20
N ARG A 216 -13.07 -15.50 4.26
CA ARG A 216 -12.74 -16.28 5.46
C ARG A 216 -11.25 -16.41 5.71
N GLN A 217 -10.45 -16.53 4.64
CA GLN A 217 -9.00 -16.67 4.71
C GLN A 217 -8.34 -15.35 5.13
N TYR A 218 -8.88 -14.21 4.68
CA TYR A 218 -8.33 -12.87 4.92
C TYR A 218 -9.35 -11.96 5.63
N PRO A 219 -9.70 -12.23 6.90
CA PRO A 219 -10.74 -11.49 7.62
C PRO A 219 -10.37 -10.03 7.87
N ASN A 220 -9.05 -9.71 7.86
CA ASN A 220 -8.54 -8.36 8.09
C ASN A 220 -8.35 -7.54 6.80
N SER A 221 -8.79 -8.04 5.63
CA SER A 221 -8.58 -7.37 4.36
C SER A 221 -9.12 -5.94 4.39
N ALA A 222 -8.33 -5.00 3.86
CA ALA A 222 -8.76 -3.63 3.63
C ALA A 222 -9.56 -3.55 2.32
N LYS A 223 -10.82 -3.18 2.43
CA LYS A 223 -11.80 -3.20 1.32
C LYS A 223 -12.54 -1.88 1.19
N ASP A 224 -12.93 -1.55 -0.05
CA ASP A 224 -13.80 -0.42 -0.34
C ASP A 224 -15.27 -0.75 0.02
N ALA A 225 -16.17 0.24 -0.12
CA ALA A 225 -17.60 0.08 0.15
C ALA A 225 -18.29 -0.97 -0.73
N LYS A 226 -17.66 -1.40 -1.85
CA LYS A 226 -18.13 -2.45 -2.74
C LYS A 226 -17.54 -3.83 -2.41
N GLY A 227 -16.76 -3.95 -1.34
CA GLY A 227 -16.12 -5.18 -0.91
C GLY A 227 -14.89 -5.58 -1.73
N ARG A 228 -14.35 -4.69 -2.57
CA ARG A 228 -13.12 -4.91 -3.37
C ARG A 228 -11.91 -4.46 -2.57
N LEU A 229 -10.76 -5.11 -2.80
CA LEU A 229 -9.50 -4.69 -2.19
C LEU A 229 -9.18 -3.23 -2.53
N ILE A 230 -8.67 -2.48 -1.57
CA ILE A 230 -8.22 -1.11 -1.80
C ILE A 230 -6.83 -1.08 -2.41
N VAL A 231 -6.58 -0.07 -3.25
CA VAL A 231 -5.29 0.13 -3.92
C VAL A 231 -5.04 1.62 -4.16
N GLY A 232 -3.79 2.03 -3.97
CA GLY A 232 -3.33 3.35 -4.38
C GLY A 232 -2.42 3.27 -5.60
N ALA A 233 -2.24 4.40 -6.26
CA ALA A 233 -1.30 4.51 -7.38
C ALA A 233 -0.55 5.84 -7.35
N ALA A 234 0.74 5.80 -7.70
CA ALA A 234 1.60 6.97 -7.75
C ALA A 234 1.44 7.73 -9.07
N VAL A 235 1.44 9.06 -8.98
CA VAL A 235 1.56 9.97 -10.13
C VAL A 235 2.67 10.98 -9.86
N GLY A 236 3.19 11.61 -10.93
CA GLY A 236 4.14 12.69 -10.84
C GLY A 236 3.49 14.08 -10.92
N THR A 237 4.30 15.05 -11.38
CA THR A 237 3.86 16.42 -11.70
C THR A 237 4.18 16.77 -13.16
N GLY A 238 4.54 15.79 -13.97
CA GLY A 238 4.81 15.94 -15.39
C GLY A 238 3.55 16.17 -16.23
N PRO A 239 3.71 16.45 -17.54
CA PRO A 239 2.59 16.79 -18.42
C PRO A 239 1.57 15.67 -18.62
N ASP A 240 1.97 14.40 -18.48
CA ASP A 240 1.11 13.21 -18.59
C ASP A 240 0.35 12.87 -17.29
N SER A 241 0.63 13.58 -16.19
CA SER A 241 0.13 13.19 -14.87
C SER A 241 -1.40 13.28 -14.73
N MET A 242 -2.06 14.21 -15.41
CA MET A 242 -3.52 14.31 -15.41
C MET A 242 -4.18 13.21 -16.26
N GLU A 243 -3.62 12.87 -17.41
CA GLU A 243 -4.07 11.73 -18.24
C GLU A 243 -3.93 10.41 -17.45
N ARG A 244 -2.80 10.24 -16.77
CA ARG A 244 -2.54 9.10 -15.89
C ARG A 244 -3.55 9.03 -14.74
N ALA A 245 -3.83 10.16 -14.08
CA ALA A 245 -4.83 10.23 -13.01
C ALA A 245 -6.21 9.82 -13.52
N ALA A 246 -6.64 10.30 -14.69
CA ALA A 246 -7.92 9.93 -15.29
C ALA A 246 -8.02 8.42 -15.57
N ALA A 247 -6.99 7.82 -16.19
CA ALA A 247 -6.95 6.38 -16.44
C ALA A 247 -6.99 5.54 -15.15
N LEU A 248 -6.35 6.00 -14.07
CA LEU A 248 -6.38 5.35 -12.77
C LEU A 248 -7.77 5.45 -12.11
N VAL A 249 -8.45 6.59 -12.24
CA VAL A 249 -9.84 6.77 -11.79
C VAL A 249 -10.79 5.84 -12.53
N ASP A 250 -10.64 5.73 -13.85
CA ASP A 250 -11.42 4.79 -14.67
C ASP A 250 -11.20 3.33 -14.23
N ALA A 251 -9.98 2.99 -13.80
CA ALA A 251 -9.64 1.71 -13.20
C ALA A 251 -10.13 1.57 -11.74
N SER A 252 -10.82 2.57 -11.19
CA SER A 252 -11.36 2.61 -9.81
C SER A 252 -10.28 2.60 -8.72
N VAL A 253 -9.18 3.33 -8.89
CA VAL A 253 -8.19 3.56 -7.83
C VAL A 253 -8.85 4.23 -6.60
N ASP A 254 -8.47 3.83 -5.39
CA ASP A 254 -9.04 4.40 -4.17
C ASP A 254 -8.33 5.69 -3.74
N VAL A 255 -7.02 5.77 -3.99
CA VAL A 255 -6.20 6.94 -3.64
C VAL A 255 -5.08 7.16 -4.64
N ILE A 256 -4.88 8.41 -5.02
CA ILE A 256 -3.70 8.83 -5.80
C ILE A 256 -2.65 9.41 -4.86
N VAL A 257 -1.39 9.01 -5.10
CA VAL A 257 -0.22 9.54 -4.38
C VAL A 257 0.60 10.40 -5.34
N ILE A 258 0.62 11.71 -5.14
CA ILE A 258 1.53 12.62 -5.84
C ILE A 258 2.90 12.46 -5.18
N ASP A 259 3.78 11.72 -5.85
CA ASP A 259 5.04 11.23 -5.29
C ASP A 259 6.26 11.95 -5.90
N THR A 260 6.87 12.84 -5.12
CA THR A 260 8.03 13.65 -5.52
C THR A 260 9.13 13.63 -4.45
N ALA A 261 10.36 13.95 -4.84
CA ALA A 261 11.47 14.08 -3.92
C ALA A 261 11.33 15.29 -2.98
N HIS A 262 10.62 16.35 -3.47
CA HIS A 262 10.37 17.57 -2.70
C HIS A 262 8.93 18.05 -2.93
N GLY A 263 8.04 17.69 -2.00
CA GLY A 263 6.62 18.01 -2.05
C GLY A 263 6.27 19.47 -1.77
N HIS A 264 7.12 20.19 -1.02
CA HIS A 264 6.91 21.63 -0.74
C HIS A 264 7.28 22.49 -1.95
N SER A 265 6.61 22.26 -3.07
CA SER A 265 6.83 22.97 -4.34
C SER A 265 5.50 23.38 -4.98
N ARG A 266 5.54 24.45 -5.79
CA ARG A 266 4.34 24.96 -6.50
C ARG A 266 3.73 23.92 -7.44
N ASN A 267 4.57 23.13 -8.09
CA ASN A 267 4.09 22.12 -9.05
C ASN A 267 3.28 21.03 -8.34
N VAL A 268 3.72 20.58 -7.16
CA VAL A 268 3.00 19.61 -6.35
C VAL A 268 1.67 20.18 -5.85
N ALA A 269 1.69 21.40 -5.27
CA ALA A 269 0.48 22.05 -4.81
C ALA A 269 -0.54 22.29 -5.95
N ASN A 270 -0.06 22.68 -7.14
CA ASN A 270 -0.91 22.85 -8.31
C ASN A 270 -1.49 21.51 -8.80
N MET A 271 -0.71 20.43 -8.79
CA MET A 271 -1.19 19.10 -9.16
C MET A 271 -2.26 18.60 -8.18
N VAL A 272 -2.08 18.80 -6.86
CA VAL A 272 -3.12 18.49 -5.87
C VAL A 272 -4.42 19.20 -6.22
N ARG A 273 -4.38 20.53 -6.45
CA ARG A 273 -5.58 21.32 -6.81
C ARG A 273 -6.22 20.83 -8.12
N ALA A 274 -5.41 20.55 -9.13
CA ALA A 274 -5.90 20.07 -10.42
C ALA A 274 -6.65 18.73 -10.29
N ILE A 275 -6.07 17.74 -9.60
CA ILE A 275 -6.72 16.45 -9.37
C ILE A 275 -7.98 16.61 -8.53
N LYS A 276 -7.95 17.40 -7.45
CA LYS A 276 -9.14 17.63 -6.60
C LYS A 276 -10.24 18.41 -7.32
N THR A 277 -9.90 19.24 -8.30
CA THR A 277 -10.89 19.97 -9.14
C THR A 277 -11.56 19.04 -10.13
N GLU A 278 -10.78 18.20 -10.83
CA GLU A 278 -11.29 17.25 -11.84
C GLU A 278 -12.02 16.06 -11.20
N PHE A 279 -11.51 15.57 -10.07
CA PHE A 279 -12.03 14.40 -9.35
C PHE A 279 -12.30 14.72 -7.86
N PRO A 280 -13.36 15.48 -7.52
CA PRO A 280 -13.59 15.99 -6.16
C PRO A 280 -13.72 14.89 -5.10
N GLY A 281 -14.24 13.71 -5.45
CA GLY A 281 -14.41 12.57 -4.54
C GLY A 281 -13.15 11.71 -4.36
N LEU A 282 -12.09 11.95 -5.13
CA LEU A 282 -10.88 11.14 -5.07
C LEU A 282 -10.01 11.57 -3.88
N GLN A 283 -9.52 10.58 -3.12
CA GLN A 283 -8.55 10.84 -2.06
C GLN A 283 -7.15 11.06 -2.65
N VAL A 284 -6.46 12.09 -2.18
CA VAL A 284 -5.13 12.49 -2.67
C VAL A 284 -4.14 12.60 -1.52
N ILE A 285 -3.07 11.81 -1.62
CA ILE A 285 -1.88 11.93 -0.77
C ILE A 285 -0.82 12.70 -1.54
N ALA A 286 -0.14 13.62 -0.90
CA ALA A 286 0.95 14.36 -1.53
C ALA A 286 2.23 14.33 -0.69
N GLY A 287 3.38 14.35 -1.32
CA GLY A 287 4.70 14.35 -0.68
C GLY A 287 5.86 14.30 -1.67
N ASN A 288 7.11 14.19 -1.15
CA ASN A 288 7.45 14.12 0.27
C ASN A 288 7.79 15.50 0.83
N VAL A 289 7.38 15.72 2.06
CA VAL A 289 7.81 16.89 2.84
C VAL A 289 8.54 16.45 4.10
N ALA A 290 9.22 17.37 4.78
CA ALA A 290 9.98 17.08 5.99
C ALA A 290 9.82 18.16 7.07
N THR A 291 8.89 19.10 6.86
CA THR A 291 8.63 20.24 7.79
C THR A 291 7.13 20.45 7.97
N GLY A 292 6.75 21.08 9.08
CA GLY A 292 5.36 21.47 9.33
C GLY A 292 4.82 22.42 8.25
N GLU A 293 5.60 23.42 7.83
CA GLU A 293 5.21 24.36 6.75
C GLU A 293 4.95 23.63 5.43
N GLY A 294 5.76 22.63 5.09
CA GLY A 294 5.54 21.81 3.90
C GLY A 294 4.25 21.01 3.98
N ALA A 295 3.94 20.45 5.16
CA ALA A 295 2.68 19.75 5.39
C ALA A 295 1.48 20.70 5.26
N GLU A 296 1.52 21.87 5.89
CA GLU A 296 0.46 22.90 5.79
C GLU A 296 0.22 23.34 4.34
N ALA A 297 1.29 23.54 3.56
CA ALA A 297 1.18 23.95 2.15
C ALA A 297 0.44 22.91 1.29
N LEU A 298 0.69 21.61 1.51
CA LEU A 298 -0.02 20.54 0.82
C LEU A 298 -1.48 20.39 1.28
N ILE A 299 -1.74 20.53 2.57
CA ILE A 299 -3.09 20.52 3.15
C ILE A 299 -3.91 21.69 2.60
N ALA A 300 -3.34 22.90 2.56
CA ALA A 300 -3.98 24.09 1.98
C ALA A 300 -4.25 23.93 0.46
N ALA A 301 -3.50 23.07 -0.23
CA ALA A 301 -3.76 22.72 -1.62
C ALA A 301 -4.89 21.69 -1.80
N GLY A 302 -5.36 21.04 -0.71
CA GLY A 302 -6.45 20.05 -0.71
C GLY A 302 -6.01 18.60 -0.55
N ALA A 303 -4.78 18.32 -0.11
CA ALA A 303 -4.33 16.96 0.16
C ALA A 303 -5.13 16.34 1.32
N ASP A 304 -5.54 15.07 1.15
CA ASP A 304 -6.28 14.28 2.14
C ASP A 304 -5.36 13.43 3.03
N GLY A 305 -4.09 13.33 2.68
CA GLY A 305 -3.01 12.73 3.43
C GLY A 305 -1.67 13.36 3.03
N VAL A 306 -0.71 13.41 3.95
CA VAL A 306 0.63 13.99 3.69
C VAL A 306 1.72 12.96 3.94
N LYS A 307 2.62 12.77 2.97
CA LYS A 307 3.73 11.81 3.03
C LYS A 307 5.03 12.51 3.44
N ILE A 308 5.67 11.98 4.50
CA ILE A 308 6.78 12.61 5.22
C ILE A 308 8.05 11.79 5.04
N GLY A 309 9.12 12.45 4.58
CA GLY A 309 10.44 11.82 4.50
C GLY A 309 11.26 12.33 3.31
N VAL A 310 12.33 13.08 3.60
CA VAL A 310 13.30 13.54 2.62
C VAL A 310 14.65 12.93 2.97
N GLY A 311 15.07 11.94 2.17
CA GLY A 311 16.35 11.27 2.28
C GLY A 311 16.51 10.16 3.33
N PRO A 312 15.47 9.60 4.02
CA PRO A 312 15.66 8.54 5.01
C PRO A 312 15.75 7.14 4.41
N GLY A 313 15.37 6.94 3.15
CA GLY A 313 15.36 5.63 2.51
C GLY A 313 16.76 4.98 2.44
N SER A 314 16.83 3.66 2.60
CA SER A 314 18.10 2.90 2.64
C SER A 314 18.94 2.99 1.35
N ILE A 315 18.29 3.28 0.22
CA ILE A 315 18.90 3.43 -1.10
C ILE A 315 18.86 4.87 -1.63
N CYS A 316 18.42 5.81 -0.77
CA CYS A 316 18.38 7.24 -1.10
C CYS A 316 19.74 7.90 -0.79
N THR A 317 20.26 8.68 -1.73
CA THR A 317 21.49 9.45 -1.56
C THR A 317 21.27 10.96 -1.58
N THR A 318 20.03 11.44 -1.55
CA THR A 318 19.68 12.87 -1.56
C THR A 318 20.46 13.66 -0.50
N ARG A 319 20.58 13.12 0.73
CA ARG A 319 21.31 13.78 1.82
C ARG A 319 22.82 13.94 1.53
N VAL A 320 23.41 13.01 0.78
CA VAL A 320 24.83 13.01 0.44
C VAL A 320 25.09 13.84 -0.83
N ILE A 321 24.22 13.71 -1.82
CA ILE A 321 24.39 14.34 -3.13
C ILE A 321 23.92 15.79 -3.13
N ALA A 322 22.73 16.06 -2.58
CA ALA A 322 22.15 17.40 -2.52
C ALA A 322 22.40 18.12 -1.18
N GLY A 323 22.82 17.40 -0.13
CA GLY A 323 23.01 17.97 1.20
C GLY A 323 21.70 18.31 1.93
N ILE A 324 20.56 17.76 1.48
CA ILE A 324 19.21 18.10 1.94
C ILE A 324 18.56 16.93 2.66
N GLY A 325 17.90 17.19 3.79
CA GLY A 325 17.14 16.20 4.52
C GLY A 325 16.84 16.63 5.96
N VAL A 326 15.88 15.95 6.57
CA VAL A 326 15.57 16.08 8.01
C VAL A 326 15.53 14.66 8.61
N PRO A 327 16.16 14.43 9.78
CA PRO A 327 16.04 13.16 10.49
C PRO A 327 14.58 12.78 10.76
N GLN A 328 14.25 11.49 10.61
CA GLN A 328 12.88 11.07 10.35
C GLN A 328 11.91 11.27 11.53
N ILE A 329 12.36 11.05 12.77
CA ILE A 329 11.52 11.32 13.97
C ILE A 329 11.15 12.80 14.03
N THR A 330 12.11 13.69 13.83
CA THR A 330 11.88 15.15 13.82
C THR A 330 10.92 15.55 12.69
N ALA A 331 11.15 15.03 11.47
CA ALA A 331 10.30 15.33 10.33
C ALA A 331 8.85 14.88 10.55
N VAL A 332 8.64 13.68 11.06
CA VAL A 332 7.30 13.14 11.36
C VAL A 332 6.63 13.95 12.44
N TYR A 333 7.31 14.24 13.53
CA TYR A 333 6.74 15.00 14.66
C TYR A 333 6.29 16.42 14.25
N GLU A 334 7.15 17.18 13.55
CA GLU A 334 6.82 18.53 13.10
C GLU A 334 5.65 18.53 12.10
N ALA A 335 5.66 17.63 11.13
CA ALA A 335 4.59 17.55 10.15
C ALA A 335 3.28 17.03 10.75
N ALA A 336 3.31 16.04 11.65
CA ALA A 336 2.14 15.52 12.35
C ALA A 336 1.50 16.61 13.24
N LYS A 337 2.31 17.42 13.94
CA LYS A 337 1.84 18.54 14.74
C LYS A 337 1.08 19.57 13.87
N ALA A 338 1.61 19.90 12.72
CA ALA A 338 0.96 20.82 11.77
C ALA A 338 -0.33 20.21 11.19
N ALA A 339 -0.28 18.96 10.74
CA ALA A 339 -1.41 18.28 10.10
C ALA A 339 -2.57 17.99 11.07
N SER A 340 -2.28 17.75 12.35
CA SER A 340 -3.29 17.44 13.37
C SER A 340 -4.34 18.56 13.53
N ALA A 341 -3.94 19.83 13.38
CA ALA A 341 -4.84 20.99 13.44
C ALA A 341 -5.90 20.95 12.32
N HIS A 342 -5.67 20.19 11.25
CA HIS A 342 -6.54 20.09 10.09
C HIS A 342 -7.20 18.70 9.96
N GLY A 343 -6.98 17.80 10.90
CA GLY A 343 -7.49 16.42 10.85
C GLY A 343 -6.99 15.62 9.63
N VAL A 344 -5.78 15.93 9.13
CA VAL A 344 -5.18 15.23 7.97
C VAL A 344 -4.18 14.19 8.45
N PRO A 345 -4.36 12.91 8.08
CA PRO A 345 -3.40 11.86 8.40
C PRO A 345 -2.04 12.08 7.75
N VAL A 346 -0.98 11.66 8.46
CA VAL A 346 0.39 11.71 7.93
C VAL A 346 1.00 10.30 7.83
N ILE A 347 1.80 10.10 6.81
CA ILE A 347 2.44 8.84 6.46
C ILE A 347 3.95 9.02 6.63
N ALA A 348 4.58 8.29 7.54
CA ALA A 348 6.04 8.26 7.68
C ALA A 348 6.63 7.37 6.59
N ASP A 349 7.43 7.95 5.68
CA ASP A 349 7.99 7.25 4.52
C ASP A 349 9.51 7.15 4.61
N GLY A 350 10.01 5.91 4.74
CA GLY A 350 11.42 5.57 4.70
C GLY A 350 12.12 5.49 6.06
N GLY A 351 13.28 4.83 6.06
CA GLY A 351 14.15 4.69 7.23
C GLY A 351 13.84 3.51 8.14
N VAL A 352 12.76 2.78 7.91
CA VAL A 352 12.34 1.63 8.74
C VAL A 352 13.19 0.40 8.43
N LYS A 353 13.85 -0.11 9.46
CA LYS A 353 14.71 -1.32 9.43
C LYS A 353 14.09 -2.47 10.23
N TYR A 354 13.40 -2.16 11.31
CA TYR A 354 12.81 -3.10 12.26
C TYR A 354 11.39 -2.70 12.64
N SER A 355 10.64 -3.61 13.23
CA SER A 355 9.30 -3.31 13.77
C SER A 355 9.30 -2.22 14.85
N GLY A 356 10.38 -2.09 15.62
CA GLY A 356 10.55 -1.01 16.59
C GLY A 356 10.56 0.39 15.94
N ASP A 357 11.06 0.52 14.71
CA ASP A 357 11.03 1.80 13.99
C ASP A 357 9.61 2.16 13.55
N LEU A 358 8.79 1.15 13.20
CA LEU A 358 7.35 1.33 12.95
C LEU A 358 6.65 1.89 14.19
N VAL A 359 6.91 1.32 15.38
CA VAL A 359 6.35 1.81 16.66
C VAL A 359 6.76 3.26 16.91
N LYS A 360 8.06 3.57 16.74
CA LYS A 360 8.61 4.93 16.94
C LYS A 360 8.02 5.94 15.95
N ALA A 361 7.82 5.54 14.68
CA ALA A 361 7.23 6.42 13.66
C ALA A 361 5.78 6.79 14.03
N LEU A 362 4.99 5.82 14.49
CA LEU A 362 3.61 6.04 14.96
C LEU A 362 3.60 6.92 16.22
N ALA A 363 4.43 6.61 17.21
CA ALA A 363 4.57 7.41 18.44
C ALA A 363 5.01 8.86 18.15
N ALA A 364 5.80 9.10 17.09
CA ALA A 364 6.17 10.44 16.64
C ALA A 364 5.00 11.20 15.99
N GLY A 365 3.82 10.57 15.82
CA GLY A 365 2.61 11.20 15.32
C GLY A 365 2.14 10.71 13.95
N ALA A 366 2.84 9.78 13.29
CA ALA A 366 2.34 9.20 12.05
C ALA A 366 1.06 8.37 12.28
N HIS A 367 0.19 8.33 11.26
CA HIS A 367 -0.98 7.44 11.24
C HIS A 367 -0.64 6.12 10.58
N THR A 368 0.21 6.16 9.55
CA THR A 368 0.68 4.99 8.81
C THR A 368 2.16 5.14 8.47
N VAL A 369 2.78 4.02 8.12
CA VAL A 369 4.20 3.96 7.76
C VAL A 369 4.36 3.31 6.40
N MET A 370 5.02 4.00 5.47
CA MET A 370 5.35 3.46 4.16
C MET A 370 6.68 2.73 4.20
N ILE A 371 6.69 1.51 3.69
CA ILE A 371 7.83 0.60 3.74
C ILE A 371 8.26 0.20 2.33
N GLY A 372 9.55 0.37 2.04
CA GLY A 372 10.19 -0.06 0.78
C GLY A 372 11.04 -1.32 0.98
N SER A 373 12.22 -1.18 1.61
CA SER A 373 13.27 -2.21 1.64
C SER A 373 12.83 -3.56 2.24
N LEU A 374 12.07 -3.54 3.34
CA LEU A 374 11.60 -4.78 3.98
C LEU A 374 10.61 -5.53 3.09
N LEU A 375 9.79 -4.81 2.32
CA LEU A 375 8.80 -5.40 1.41
C LEU A 375 9.40 -5.76 0.05
N ALA A 376 10.45 -5.05 -0.40
CA ALA A 376 11.18 -5.41 -1.62
C ALA A 376 11.76 -6.83 -1.59
N GLY A 377 12.08 -7.35 -0.41
CA GLY A 377 12.58 -8.72 -0.22
C GLY A 377 11.52 -9.80 -0.26
N THR A 378 10.24 -9.47 -0.31
CA THR A 378 9.16 -10.46 -0.27
C THR A 378 8.93 -11.14 -1.62
N GLU A 379 8.30 -12.30 -1.60
CA GLU A 379 8.01 -13.09 -2.81
C GLU A 379 7.13 -12.32 -3.81
N GLU A 380 6.19 -11.51 -3.30
CA GLU A 380 5.19 -10.79 -4.08
C GLU A 380 5.73 -9.53 -4.76
N SER A 381 6.90 -9.01 -4.33
CA SER A 381 7.52 -7.84 -4.96
C SER A 381 8.00 -8.15 -6.39
N PRO A 382 8.01 -7.16 -7.31
CA PRO A 382 8.37 -7.39 -8.72
C PRO A 382 9.88 -7.53 -8.98
N GLY A 383 10.75 -7.17 -8.02
CA GLY A 383 12.20 -7.27 -8.20
C GLY A 383 12.66 -8.71 -8.50
N ASP A 384 13.64 -8.86 -9.38
CA ASP A 384 14.20 -10.17 -9.76
C ASP A 384 14.86 -10.87 -8.57
N LEU A 385 14.74 -12.21 -8.55
CA LEU A 385 15.41 -13.06 -7.57
C LEU A 385 16.84 -13.35 -8.03
N GLU A 386 17.81 -13.07 -7.18
CA GLU A 386 19.23 -13.32 -7.42
C GLU A 386 19.81 -14.27 -6.36
N ILE A 387 20.72 -15.16 -6.78
CA ILE A 387 21.49 -15.98 -5.87
C ILE A 387 22.90 -15.39 -5.77
N TYR A 388 23.31 -15.03 -4.56
CA TYR A 388 24.66 -14.51 -4.30
C TYR A 388 25.24 -15.14 -3.03
N GLN A 389 26.45 -15.68 -3.12
CA GLN A 389 27.13 -16.37 -2.02
C GLN A 389 26.25 -17.43 -1.33
N GLY A 390 25.47 -18.19 -2.13
CA GLY A 390 24.59 -19.25 -1.62
C GLY A 390 23.33 -18.78 -0.91
N ARG A 391 23.04 -17.47 -0.93
CA ARG A 391 21.81 -16.88 -0.36
C ARG A 391 20.97 -16.25 -1.45
N SER A 392 19.65 -16.23 -1.26
CA SER A 392 18.69 -15.59 -2.16
C SER A 392 18.49 -14.11 -1.79
N PHE A 393 18.48 -13.25 -2.81
CA PHE A 393 18.24 -11.83 -2.72
C PHE A 393 17.22 -11.39 -3.76
N LYS A 394 16.61 -10.24 -3.54
CA LYS A 394 15.77 -9.54 -4.53
C LYS A 394 16.44 -8.24 -4.95
N VAL A 395 16.36 -7.92 -6.24
CA VAL A 395 16.82 -6.62 -6.75
C VAL A 395 15.98 -5.52 -6.11
N TYR A 396 16.64 -4.48 -5.64
CA TYR A 396 16.01 -3.32 -5.03
C TYR A 396 16.74 -2.05 -5.45
N ARG A 397 16.02 -1.06 -5.98
CA ARG A 397 16.62 0.19 -6.43
C ARG A 397 15.81 1.40 -6.01
N GLY A 398 16.53 2.52 -5.80
CA GLY A 398 15.94 3.82 -5.55
C GLY A 398 15.29 4.41 -6.81
N MET A 399 14.18 5.12 -6.63
CA MET A 399 13.55 5.86 -7.73
C MET A 399 14.46 6.94 -8.32
N GLY A 400 15.46 7.41 -7.56
CA GLY A 400 16.53 8.32 -8.03
C GLY A 400 17.77 7.61 -8.59
N SER A 401 17.76 6.29 -8.77
CA SER A 401 18.85 5.56 -9.43
C SER A 401 18.82 5.81 -10.95
N LEU A 402 19.97 5.66 -11.62
CA LEU A 402 20.05 5.84 -13.06
C LEU A 402 19.10 4.94 -13.84
N GLY A 403 18.97 3.66 -13.40
CA GLY A 403 18.08 2.71 -14.05
C GLY A 403 16.60 3.06 -13.89
N ALA A 404 16.19 3.59 -12.72
CA ALA A 404 14.82 4.04 -12.48
C ALA A 404 14.52 5.34 -13.24
N MET A 405 15.45 6.31 -13.21
CA MET A 405 15.30 7.61 -13.88
C MET A 405 15.14 7.46 -15.40
N ARG A 406 15.88 6.54 -16.03
CA ARG A 406 15.76 6.22 -17.46
C ARG A 406 14.45 5.52 -17.84
N LYS A 407 13.71 5.00 -16.87
CA LYS A 407 12.41 4.34 -17.07
C LYS A 407 11.21 5.24 -16.74
N GLY A 408 11.44 6.55 -16.43
CA GLY A 408 10.37 7.53 -16.24
C GLY A 408 10.28 8.14 -14.84
N SER A 409 11.25 7.91 -13.93
CA SER A 409 11.22 8.55 -12.59
C SER A 409 12.07 9.83 -12.48
N SER A 410 12.61 10.33 -13.59
CA SER A 410 13.43 11.57 -13.61
C SER A 410 12.65 12.81 -13.17
N ASP A 411 11.37 12.90 -13.50
CA ASP A 411 10.46 13.97 -13.12
C ASP A 411 10.27 14.09 -11.60
N ARG A 412 10.37 12.96 -10.85
CA ARG A 412 10.37 12.93 -9.38
C ARG A 412 11.46 13.82 -8.77
N TYR A 413 12.58 13.93 -9.48
CA TYR A 413 13.79 14.67 -9.09
C TYR A 413 13.95 15.97 -9.88
N PHE A 414 12.88 16.45 -10.55
CA PHE A 414 12.86 17.66 -11.37
C PHE A 414 13.89 17.66 -12.51
N GLN A 415 14.26 16.47 -13.01
CA GLN A 415 15.17 16.29 -14.14
C GLN A 415 14.39 15.86 -15.38
N GLN A 416 14.85 16.33 -16.57
CA GLN A 416 14.21 15.98 -17.84
C GLN A 416 14.64 14.58 -18.28
N GLU A 417 13.71 13.77 -18.79
CA GLU A 417 13.98 12.42 -19.29
C GLU A 417 15.04 12.39 -20.42
N ASP A 418 15.01 13.38 -21.31
CA ASP A 418 15.90 13.51 -22.45
C ASP A 418 17.28 14.11 -22.11
N ALA A 419 17.57 14.35 -20.81
CA ALA A 419 18.85 14.89 -20.42
C ALA A 419 19.99 13.91 -20.75
N LEU A 420 20.97 14.36 -21.52
CA LEU A 420 22.20 13.59 -21.85
C LEU A 420 22.96 13.12 -20.61
N LYS A 421 22.77 13.82 -19.48
CA LYS A 421 23.40 13.49 -18.18
C LYS A 421 22.36 13.70 -17.08
N LEU A 422 22.11 12.64 -16.29
CA LEU A 422 21.30 12.67 -15.08
C LEU A 422 22.20 12.70 -13.84
N VAL A 423 21.74 13.36 -12.79
CA VAL A 423 22.37 13.34 -11.47
C VAL A 423 21.57 12.41 -10.56
N PRO A 424 22.04 11.19 -10.28
CA PRO A 424 21.29 10.25 -9.46
C PRO A 424 21.29 10.64 -7.98
N GLU A 425 20.15 10.51 -7.34
CA GLU A 425 19.96 10.64 -5.89
C GLU A 425 19.53 9.31 -5.25
N GLY A 426 19.91 8.21 -5.84
CA GLY A 426 19.65 6.85 -5.37
C GLY A 426 20.58 5.84 -6.00
N ILE A 427 20.68 4.69 -5.36
CA ILE A 427 21.50 3.57 -5.81
C ILE A 427 20.65 2.38 -6.24
N GLU A 428 21.27 1.45 -6.95
CA GLU A 428 20.75 0.12 -7.25
C GLU A 428 21.49 -0.90 -6.37
N GLY A 429 20.75 -1.85 -5.82
CA GLY A 429 21.29 -2.87 -4.93
C GLY A 429 20.36 -4.07 -4.83
N ARG A 430 20.54 -4.84 -3.78
CA ARG A 430 19.72 -6.01 -3.48
C ARG A 430 19.42 -6.07 -1.99
N VAL A 431 18.30 -6.69 -1.66
CA VAL A 431 17.87 -6.97 -0.28
C VAL A 431 17.74 -8.48 -0.09
N PRO A 432 17.96 -9.01 1.12
CA PRO A 432 17.74 -10.43 1.39
C PRO A 432 16.31 -10.86 1.08
N TYR A 433 16.15 -12.01 0.42
CA TYR A 433 14.84 -12.62 0.23
C TYR A 433 14.22 -13.00 1.59
N ARG A 434 12.93 -12.70 1.75
CA ARG A 434 12.21 -12.84 3.04
C ARG A 434 11.06 -13.84 3.02
N GLY A 435 10.83 -14.51 1.88
CA GLY A 435 9.65 -15.38 1.72
C GLY A 435 8.35 -14.59 1.49
N PRO A 436 7.20 -15.20 1.81
CA PRO A 436 5.89 -14.59 1.62
C PRO A 436 5.72 -13.27 2.38
N LEU A 437 4.98 -12.33 1.77
CA LEU A 437 4.66 -11.04 2.38
C LEU A 437 3.98 -11.18 3.75
N SER A 438 3.06 -12.14 3.88
CA SER A 438 2.31 -12.38 5.11
C SER A 438 3.21 -12.62 6.33
N GLU A 439 4.34 -13.34 6.16
CA GLU A 439 5.30 -13.56 7.25
C GLU A 439 5.98 -12.25 7.68
N THR A 440 6.37 -11.42 6.73
CA THR A 440 6.96 -10.10 7.02
C THR A 440 5.96 -9.19 7.74
N ILE A 441 4.71 -9.12 7.26
CA ILE A 441 3.65 -8.33 7.90
C ILE A 441 3.34 -8.85 9.30
N PHE A 442 3.26 -10.18 9.47
CA PHE A 442 3.05 -10.79 10.79
C PHE A 442 4.11 -10.35 11.80
N GLN A 443 5.40 -10.36 11.42
CA GLN A 443 6.49 -9.91 12.30
C GLN A 443 6.41 -8.42 12.61
N LEU A 444 6.10 -7.58 11.64
CA LEU A 444 5.99 -6.13 11.81
C LEU A 444 4.82 -5.77 12.74
N VAL A 445 3.65 -6.34 12.51
CA VAL A 445 2.45 -6.12 13.33
C VAL A 445 2.62 -6.73 14.73
N GLY A 446 3.27 -7.89 14.84
CA GLY A 446 3.60 -8.51 16.11
C GLY A 446 4.50 -7.61 16.97
N GLY A 447 5.55 -7.03 16.37
CA GLY A 447 6.43 -6.07 17.04
C GLY A 447 5.71 -4.77 17.44
N LEU A 448 4.79 -4.28 16.59
CA LEU A 448 3.94 -3.12 16.92
C LEU A 448 3.06 -3.42 18.14
N ARG A 449 2.36 -4.56 18.13
CA ARG A 449 1.51 -4.97 19.27
C ARG A 449 2.30 -5.11 20.57
N ALA A 450 3.52 -5.66 20.50
CA ALA A 450 4.41 -5.75 21.65
C ALA A 450 4.80 -4.35 22.17
N GLY A 451 5.20 -3.43 21.26
CA GLY A 451 5.55 -2.05 21.62
C GLY A 451 4.39 -1.31 22.29
N MET A 452 3.17 -1.43 21.75
CA MET A 452 1.96 -0.87 22.35
C MET A 452 1.69 -1.44 23.73
N GLY A 453 1.84 -2.76 23.89
CA GLY A 453 1.72 -3.41 25.21
C GLY A 453 2.73 -2.90 26.24
N TYR A 454 3.99 -2.68 25.86
CA TYR A 454 5.01 -2.08 26.74
C TYR A 454 4.71 -0.62 27.12
N CYS A 455 4.08 0.13 26.21
CA CYS A 455 3.67 1.51 26.48
C CYS A 455 2.33 1.61 27.24
N GLY A 456 1.61 0.50 27.43
CA GLY A 456 0.31 0.48 28.11
C GLY A 456 -0.82 1.14 27.33
N VAL A 457 -0.75 1.16 25.97
CA VAL A 457 -1.72 1.82 25.10
C VAL A 457 -2.50 0.80 24.26
N GLU A 458 -3.81 1.01 24.11
CA GLU A 458 -4.71 0.09 23.41
C GLU A 458 -4.85 0.41 21.91
N THR A 459 -4.69 1.67 21.54
CA THR A 459 -4.96 2.17 20.19
C THR A 459 -3.76 2.90 19.58
N ILE A 460 -3.72 2.98 18.24
CA ILE A 460 -2.71 3.81 17.54
C ILE A 460 -2.84 5.27 17.95
N GLN A 461 -4.03 5.76 18.23
CA GLN A 461 -4.23 7.14 18.67
C GLN A 461 -3.53 7.41 20.01
N GLU A 462 -3.68 6.54 21.00
CA GLU A 462 -2.98 6.65 22.28
C GLU A 462 -1.47 6.50 22.12
N LEU A 463 -1.00 5.60 21.23
CA LEU A 463 0.43 5.48 20.92
C LEU A 463 1.02 6.81 20.41
N ARG A 464 0.24 7.57 19.65
CA ARG A 464 0.64 8.86 19.07
C ARG A 464 0.61 10.02 20.07
N THR A 465 -0.20 9.95 21.13
CA THR A 465 -0.44 11.06 22.06
C THR A 465 0.09 10.83 23.48
N ASP A 466 0.16 9.61 23.94
CA ASP A 466 0.32 9.27 25.37
C ASP A 466 1.64 8.55 25.68
N THR A 467 2.59 8.57 24.74
CA THR A 467 3.90 7.93 24.91
C THR A 467 5.02 8.95 25.02
N GLU A 468 6.12 8.54 25.65
CA GLU A 468 7.29 9.36 25.89
C GLU A 468 8.52 8.76 25.21
N PHE A 469 9.33 9.63 24.58
CA PHE A 469 10.64 9.27 24.05
C PHE A 469 11.75 9.61 25.02
N ILE A 470 12.72 8.70 25.14
CA ILE A 470 14.03 8.99 25.72
C ILE A 470 15.07 9.03 24.59
N ARG A 471 15.91 10.06 24.60
CA ARG A 471 17.08 10.14 23.71
C ARG A 471 18.17 9.23 24.20
N ILE A 472 18.78 8.45 23.32
CA ILE A 472 19.90 7.57 23.62
C ILE A 472 21.19 8.05 22.95
N THR A 473 22.32 7.56 23.45
CA THR A 473 23.64 7.78 22.87
C THR A 473 24.02 6.66 21.91
N SER A 474 25.13 6.81 21.18
CA SER A 474 25.67 5.70 20.37
C SER A 474 26.03 4.46 21.19
N ALA A 475 26.34 4.62 22.49
CA ALA A 475 26.54 3.50 23.40
C ALA A 475 25.21 2.80 23.70
N GLY A 476 24.13 3.56 23.96
CA GLY A 476 22.79 3.01 24.16
C GLY A 476 22.23 2.34 22.89
N LEU A 477 22.55 2.85 21.70
CA LEU A 477 22.21 2.18 20.45
C LEU A 477 22.88 0.81 20.34
N ARG A 478 24.18 0.71 20.65
CA ARG A 478 24.90 -0.57 20.66
C ARG A 478 24.34 -1.55 21.70
N GLU A 479 23.99 -1.06 22.89
CA GLU A 479 23.33 -1.84 23.93
C GLU A 479 21.97 -2.39 23.47
N SER A 480 21.26 -1.67 22.57
CA SER A 480 19.95 -2.07 22.05
C SER A 480 20.02 -3.23 21.05
N HIS A 481 21.18 -3.56 20.54
CA HIS A 481 21.41 -4.71 19.66
C HIS A 481 22.09 -5.86 20.42
N PRO A 482 21.92 -7.13 19.99
CA PRO A 482 22.71 -8.22 20.54
C PRO A 482 24.21 -7.89 20.48
N HIS A 483 24.89 -8.00 21.61
CA HIS A 483 26.31 -7.70 21.75
C HIS A 483 26.98 -8.76 22.61
N ASP A 484 28.28 -8.94 22.43
CA ASP A 484 29.09 -9.92 23.15
C ASP A 484 28.64 -11.39 23.00
N VAL A 485 27.92 -11.70 21.91
CA VAL A 485 27.45 -13.04 21.54
C VAL A 485 27.55 -13.27 20.03
N ASP A 486 27.83 -14.50 19.62
CA ASP A 486 27.72 -14.92 18.24
C ASP A 486 26.31 -15.43 17.93
N ILE A 487 25.66 -14.90 16.89
CA ILE A 487 24.33 -15.34 16.46
C ILE A 487 24.46 -16.68 15.74
N THR A 488 24.07 -17.76 16.39
CA THR A 488 24.10 -19.12 15.80
C THR A 488 22.84 -19.45 15.01
N LYS A 489 21.73 -18.74 15.27
CA LYS A 489 20.44 -18.88 14.57
C LYS A 489 19.78 -17.51 14.47
N GLU A 490 19.57 -17.04 13.25
CA GLU A 490 18.84 -15.78 12.99
C GLU A 490 17.38 -15.86 13.44
N ALA A 491 16.88 -14.80 14.04
CA ALA A 491 15.45 -14.65 14.31
C ALA A 491 14.72 -14.14 13.03
N PRO A 492 13.45 -14.49 12.82
CA PRO A 492 12.73 -14.07 11.62
C PRO A 492 12.60 -12.55 11.49
N ASN A 493 12.66 -11.82 12.61
CA ASN A 493 12.49 -10.36 12.71
C ASN A 493 13.79 -9.60 13.03
N TYR A 494 14.91 -10.31 13.21
CA TYR A 494 16.21 -9.70 13.49
C TYR A 494 17.32 -10.36 12.67
N ARG A 495 18.07 -9.55 11.94
CA ARG A 495 19.32 -9.96 11.27
C ARG A 495 20.42 -8.99 11.71
N GLY A 496 21.55 -9.51 12.11
CA GLY A 496 22.72 -8.70 12.39
C GLY A 496 23.22 -8.03 11.09
N ASP A 497 23.78 -6.85 11.22
CA ASP A 497 24.52 -6.21 10.12
C ASP A 497 25.72 -7.12 9.80
N THR A 498 25.69 -7.75 8.61
CA THR A 498 26.82 -8.54 8.06
C THR A 498 27.66 -7.67 7.17
#